data_a356e116f46b587e14cfc8f8d84dc95e
#
_entry.id   a356e116f46b587e14cfc8f8d84dc95e
#
_cell.length_a   1.000
_cell.length_b   1.000
_cell.length_c   1.000
_cell.angle_alpha   90.00
_cell.angle_beta   90.00
_cell.angle_gamma   90.00
#
_symmetry.space_group_name_H-M   'P 1'
#
loop_
_entity.id
_entity.type
_entity.pdbx_description
1 polymer ?
#
loop_
_entity_poly.entity_id
_entity_poly.type
_entity_poly.pdbx_seq_one_letter_code
_entity_poly.pdbx_strand_id
1 'polypeptide(L)'
;MFTLPLGDRAQLRTLEPWQAPEFLAHIDRARPTVDPWIPWASLSTDLASATATLQGYADRWAADGGRIYGIWLEGTLVGGVMFSRFDAAAGVCEVGCWLEPAGEGQGLVTRACRALIDWAFAERGMSRVEWRASSGNARSIAVARRLGMSRDGVLRRHAVHRGRRCDIEVWSVLAEEWPTAGDGSEAAARAELDRLMGVFVGAFTNTGGRRPDLDAIRDVFVPEGRIIANVGDEPVIYDLDGFIAPRRKMLTDGTLTEFSEWEVAERTEVFGSVAHRFSEYRKSGYHRGEWFEGGGHKTTQFLRTPAGWRMSSLAWDDTP
;
A
#
# COMPACT_ATOMS: atom_id res chain seq x y z
N MET A 1 -1.69 -5.69 -24.10
CA MET A 1 -2.84 -5.29 -23.28
C MET A 1 -2.44 -5.35 -21.82
N PHE A 2 -2.68 -4.32 -21.12
CA PHE A 2 -2.30 -4.26 -19.71
C PHE A 2 -3.53 -4.59 -18.86
N THR A 3 -3.44 -5.70 -18.15
CA THR A 3 -4.36 -6.04 -17.08
C THR A 3 -3.61 -5.84 -15.77
N LEU A 4 -4.15 -5.01 -14.88
CA LEU A 4 -3.60 -4.79 -13.55
C LEU A 4 -4.57 -5.39 -12.51
N PRO A 5 -4.13 -6.29 -11.63
CA PRO A 5 -4.98 -6.79 -10.55
C PRO A 5 -5.32 -5.66 -9.56
N LEU A 6 -6.59 -5.59 -9.16
CA LEU A 6 -7.10 -4.71 -8.11
C LEU A 6 -7.51 -5.52 -6.86
N GLY A 7 -6.70 -6.51 -6.49
CA GLY A 7 -6.97 -7.55 -5.51
C GLY A 7 -7.39 -8.85 -6.18
N ASP A 8 -7.82 -9.85 -5.40
CA ASP A 8 -8.01 -11.23 -5.86
C ASP A 8 -9.17 -11.41 -6.86
N ARG A 9 -10.18 -10.54 -6.80
CA ARG A 9 -11.44 -10.67 -7.54
C ARG A 9 -11.65 -9.60 -8.61
N ALA A 10 -10.77 -8.60 -8.69
CA ALA A 10 -10.98 -7.46 -9.58
C ALA A 10 -9.74 -7.13 -10.41
N GLN A 11 -9.97 -6.54 -11.58
CA GLN A 11 -8.93 -6.18 -12.53
C GLN A 11 -9.24 -4.82 -13.19
N LEU A 12 -8.19 -4.04 -13.43
CA LEU A 12 -8.21 -2.88 -14.29
C LEU A 12 -7.72 -3.28 -15.68
N ARG A 13 -8.47 -2.95 -16.74
CA ARG A 13 -8.10 -3.22 -18.13
C ARG A 13 -8.38 -2.01 -19.00
N THR A 14 -7.73 -1.93 -20.16
CA THR A 14 -8.15 -0.99 -21.20
C THR A 14 -9.60 -1.26 -21.62
N LEU A 15 -10.35 -0.22 -21.89
CA LEU A 15 -11.71 -0.31 -22.39
C LEU A 15 -11.72 0.18 -23.84
N GLU A 16 -11.91 -0.76 -24.78
CA GLU A 16 -11.70 -0.58 -26.21
C GLU A 16 -13.05 -0.44 -26.96
N PRO A 17 -13.10 0.19 -28.16
CA PRO A 17 -14.34 0.39 -28.92
C PRO A 17 -15.14 -0.88 -29.19
N TRP A 18 -14.50 -2.02 -29.42
CA TRP A 18 -15.14 -3.30 -29.65
C TRP A 18 -15.88 -3.85 -28.41
N GLN A 19 -15.61 -3.31 -27.22
CA GLN A 19 -16.32 -3.63 -25.97
C GLN A 19 -17.57 -2.77 -25.75
N ALA A 20 -17.99 -1.98 -26.71
CA ALA A 20 -19.16 -1.12 -26.61
C ALA A 20 -20.45 -1.84 -26.17
N PRO A 21 -20.75 -3.09 -26.55
CA PRO A 21 -21.91 -3.81 -26.03
C PRO A 21 -21.84 -4.02 -24.51
N GLU A 22 -20.68 -4.43 -23.98
CA GLU A 22 -20.44 -4.62 -22.55
C GLU A 22 -20.49 -3.28 -21.80
N PHE A 23 -19.88 -2.24 -22.38
CA PHE A 23 -19.91 -0.88 -21.85
C PHE A 23 -21.32 -0.32 -21.76
N LEU A 24 -22.13 -0.47 -22.81
CA LEU A 24 -23.53 -0.03 -22.82
C LEU A 24 -24.34 -0.74 -21.74
N ALA A 25 -24.23 -2.07 -21.64
CA ALA A 25 -24.91 -2.85 -20.61
C ALA A 25 -24.52 -2.40 -19.19
N HIS A 26 -23.24 -2.06 -18.97
CA HIS A 26 -22.77 -1.47 -17.71
C HIS A 26 -23.38 -0.08 -17.47
N ILE A 27 -23.35 0.81 -18.48
CA ILE A 27 -23.89 2.17 -18.36
C ILE A 27 -25.39 2.15 -18.03
N ASP A 28 -26.15 1.23 -18.61
CA ASP A 28 -27.58 1.10 -18.31
C ASP A 28 -27.84 0.74 -16.84
N ARG A 29 -27.01 -0.13 -16.24
CA ARG A 29 -27.06 -0.42 -14.80
C ARG A 29 -26.59 0.74 -13.93
N ALA A 30 -25.52 1.41 -14.34
CA ALA A 30 -24.87 2.49 -13.60
C ALA A 30 -25.58 3.85 -13.74
N ARG A 31 -26.41 4.04 -14.77
CA ARG A 31 -27.02 5.32 -15.15
C ARG A 31 -27.68 6.06 -13.98
N PRO A 32 -28.50 5.44 -13.12
CA PRO A 32 -29.12 6.15 -12.00
C PRO A 32 -28.10 6.77 -11.03
N THR A 33 -26.94 6.18 -10.89
CA THR A 33 -25.88 6.60 -9.95
C THR A 33 -24.87 7.53 -10.58
N VAL A 34 -24.54 7.34 -11.87
CA VAL A 34 -23.45 8.03 -12.57
C VAL A 34 -23.95 9.29 -13.29
N ASP A 35 -25.11 9.22 -13.93
CA ASP A 35 -25.68 10.30 -14.74
C ASP A 35 -25.94 11.63 -13.99
N PRO A 36 -26.24 11.64 -12.68
CA PRO A 36 -26.29 12.89 -11.92
C PRO A 36 -24.98 13.70 -11.91
N TRP A 37 -23.86 13.07 -12.23
CA TRP A 37 -22.51 13.64 -12.06
C TRP A 37 -21.68 13.68 -13.34
N ILE A 38 -21.89 12.73 -14.25
CA ILE A 38 -21.07 12.54 -15.45
C ILE A 38 -21.94 12.63 -16.70
N PRO A 39 -21.79 13.69 -17.54
CA PRO A 39 -22.68 13.93 -18.68
C PRO A 39 -22.70 12.82 -19.73
N TRP A 40 -21.58 12.12 -19.95
CA TRP A 40 -21.51 11.09 -21.00
C TRP A 40 -22.38 9.86 -20.72
N ALA A 41 -22.76 9.60 -19.48
CA ALA A 41 -23.70 8.52 -19.17
C ALA A 41 -25.08 8.77 -19.79
N SER A 42 -25.51 10.02 -19.89
CA SER A 42 -26.72 10.42 -20.63
C SER A 42 -26.55 10.35 -22.16
N LEU A 43 -25.31 10.37 -22.66
CA LEU A 43 -25.04 10.38 -24.10
C LEU A 43 -24.87 8.97 -24.68
N SER A 44 -24.46 7.99 -23.87
CA SER A 44 -24.29 6.60 -24.29
C SER A 44 -25.61 5.82 -24.05
N THR A 45 -26.58 6.00 -24.95
CA THR A 45 -27.93 5.45 -24.80
C THR A 45 -28.24 4.28 -25.73
N ASP A 46 -27.34 4.02 -26.69
CA ASP A 46 -27.39 2.93 -27.64
C ASP A 46 -26.01 2.48 -28.04
N LEU A 47 -25.91 1.39 -28.82
CA LEU A 47 -24.62 0.80 -29.20
C LEU A 47 -23.78 1.79 -30.04
N ALA A 48 -24.37 2.58 -30.89
CA ALA A 48 -23.65 3.53 -31.75
C ALA A 48 -23.01 4.64 -30.91
N SER A 49 -23.77 5.23 -29.99
CA SER A 49 -23.26 6.27 -29.08
C SER A 49 -22.28 5.74 -28.04
N ALA A 50 -22.46 4.52 -27.55
CA ALA A 50 -21.49 3.85 -26.69
C ALA A 50 -20.18 3.57 -27.43
N THR A 51 -20.25 3.08 -28.69
CA THR A 51 -19.07 2.90 -29.54
C THR A 51 -18.36 4.23 -29.79
N ALA A 52 -19.10 5.28 -30.12
CA ALA A 52 -18.53 6.61 -30.36
C ALA A 52 -17.83 7.17 -29.10
N THR A 53 -18.37 6.93 -27.91
CA THR A 53 -17.73 7.32 -26.64
C THR A 53 -16.38 6.63 -26.48
N LEU A 54 -16.31 5.32 -26.66
CA LEU A 54 -15.05 4.56 -26.54
C LEU A 54 -14.07 4.89 -27.65
N GLN A 55 -14.57 5.09 -28.88
CA GLN A 55 -13.74 5.51 -30.02
C GLN A 55 -13.07 6.87 -29.74
N GLY A 56 -13.83 7.84 -29.18
CA GLY A 56 -13.27 9.12 -28.81
C GLY A 56 -12.15 9.04 -27.76
N TYR A 57 -12.17 8.04 -26.88
CA TYR A 57 -11.04 7.76 -25.98
C TYR A 57 -9.87 7.06 -26.69
N ALA A 58 -10.14 6.15 -27.62
CA ALA A 58 -9.12 5.49 -28.41
C ALA A 58 -8.37 6.50 -29.30
N ASP A 59 -9.09 7.44 -29.94
CA ASP A 59 -8.50 8.50 -30.74
C ASP A 59 -7.63 9.46 -29.90
N ARG A 60 -8.12 9.83 -28.70
CA ARG A 60 -7.32 10.62 -27.75
C ARG A 60 -6.08 9.88 -27.26
N TRP A 61 -6.18 8.57 -27.02
CA TRP A 61 -5.02 7.77 -26.68
C TRP A 61 -3.97 7.77 -27.80
N ALA A 62 -4.40 7.60 -29.05
CA ALA A 62 -3.49 7.66 -30.21
C ALA A 62 -2.78 9.02 -30.32
N ALA A 63 -3.44 10.11 -29.88
CA ALA A 63 -2.91 11.47 -29.81
C ALA A 63 -2.25 11.83 -28.46
N ASP A 64 -2.04 10.86 -27.57
CA ASP A 64 -1.52 11.03 -26.20
C ASP A 64 -2.31 12.03 -25.32
N GLY A 65 -3.60 12.22 -25.61
CA GLY A 65 -4.45 13.24 -24.98
C GLY A 65 -5.42 12.75 -23.90
N GLY A 66 -5.61 11.45 -23.75
CA GLY A 66 -6.50 10.87 -22.75
C GLY A 66 -6.69 9.36 -22.89
N ARG A 67 -7.16 8.70 -21.85
CA ARG A 67 -7.31 7.23 -21.80
C ARG A 67 -8.49 6.84 -20.94
N ILE A 68 -9.10 5.68 -21.22
CA ILE A 68 -10.17 5.11 -20.42
C ILE A 68 -9.85 3.65 -20.08
N TYR A 69 -10.15 3.26 -18.85
CA TYR A 69 -9.96 1.90 -18.34
C TYR A 69 -11.22 1.45 -17.62
N GLY A 70 -11.61 0.20 -17.82
CA GLY A 70 -12.69 -0.43 -17.08
C GLY A 70 -12.18 -1.13 -15.83
N ILE A 71 -13.05 -1.24 -14.84
CA ILE A 71 -12.87 -2.06 -13.64
C ILE A 71 -13.79 -3.27 -13.76
N TRP A 72 -13.21 -4.46 -13.85
CA TRP A 72 -13.95 -5.72 -13.84
C TRP A 72 -13.89 -6.36 -12.48
N LEU A 73 -15.04 -6.71 -11.93
CA LEU A 73 -15.21 -7.48 -10.71
C LEU A 73 -15.81 -8.83 -11.09
N GLU A 74 -15.09 -9.93 -10.83
CA GLU A 74 -15.52 -11.30 -11.19
C GLU A 74 -15.96 -11.43 -12.66
N GLY A 75 -15.23 -10.78 -13.55
CA GLY A 75 -15.51 -10.80 -14.98
C GLY A 75 -16.60 -9.85 -15.46
N THR A 76 -17.27 -9.11 -14.58
CA THR A 76 -18.29 -8.12 -14.92
C THR A 76 -17.70 -6.70 -14.86
N LEU A 77 -17.93 -5.89 -15.89
CA LEU A 77 -17.58 -4.46 -15.89
C LEU A 77 -18.47 -3.73 -14.90
N VAL A 78 -17.90 -3.17 -13.84
CA VAL A 78 -18.62 -2.47 -12.75
C VAL A 78 -18.30 -0.99 -12.64
N GLY A 79 -17.34 -0.48 -13.40
CA GLY A 79 -16.94 0.92 -13.36
C GLY A 79 -15.67 1.17 -14.15
N GLY A 80 -15.01 2.29 -13.88
CA GLY A 80 -13.73 2.58 -14.51
C GLY A 80 -13.08 3.86 -14.01
N VAL A 81 -11.91 4.11 -14.57
CA VAL A 81 -11.10 5.30 -14.35
C VAL A 81 -10.58 5.82 -15.69
N MET A 82 -10.27 7.10 -15.77
CA MET A 82 -9.80 7.71 -17.00
C MET A 82 -8.84 8.86 -16.75
N PHE A 83 -8.01 9.13 -17.73
CA PHE A 83 -7.46 10.47 -17.92
C PHE A 83 -8.42 11.25 -18.82
N SER A 84 -9.19 12.16 -18.24
CA SER A 84 -10.10 13.04 -18.97
C SER A 84 -9.33 14.07 -19.80
N ARG A 85 -8.16 14.48 -19.30
CA ARG A 85 -7.16 15.32 -19.95
C ARG A 85 -5.77 14.76 -19.65
N PHE A 86 -4.91 14.76 -20.67
CA PHE A 86 -3.51 14.39 -20.52
C PHE A 86 -2.66 15.33 -21.38
N ASP A 87 -1.89 16.20 -20.77
CA ASP A 87 -1.06 17.22 -21.42
C ASP A 87 0.39 16.95 -21.01
N ALA A 88 1.05 16.11 -21.80
CA ALA A 88 2.44 15.73 -21.52
C ALA A 88 3.41 16.90 -21.62
N ALA A 89 3.13 17.88 -22.49
CA ALA A 89 3.99 19.05 -22.66
C ALA A 89 3.92 19.99 -21.46
N ALA A 90 2.71 20.15 -20.87
CA ALA A 90 2.54 20.93 -19.65
C ALA A 90 2.86 20.14 -18.37
N GLY A 91 3.04 18.82 -18.46
CA GLY A 91 3.23 17.94 -17.30
C GLY A 91 2.00 17.82 -16.39
N VAL A 92 0.78 18.03 -16.93
CA VAL A 92 -0.47 18.07 -16.16
C VAL A 92 -1.49 17.12 -16.75
N CYS A 93 -2.10 16.28 -15.91
CA CYS A 93 -3.23 15.45 -16.31
C CYS A 93 -4.38 15.50 -15.31
N GLU A 94 -5.58 15.10 -15.75
CA GLU A 94 -6.79 15.03 -14.93
C GLU A 94 -7.30 13.60 -14.89
N VAL A 95 -7.46 13.04 -13.68
CA VAL A 95 -8.01 11.71 -13.43
C VAL A 95 -9.47 11.82 -13.02
N GLY A 96 -10.31 10.95 -13.58
CA GLY A 96 -11.72 10.80 -13.21
C GLY A 96 -12.07 9.33 -13.00
N CYS A 97 -13.23 9.10 -12.36
CA CYS A 97 -13.72 7.74 -12.12
C CYS A 97 -15.24 7.67 -12.15
N TRP A 98 -15.74 6.46 -12.33
CA TRP A 98 -17.15 6.12 -12.13
C TRP A 98 -17.28 4.69 -11.62
N LEU A 99 -18.38 4.38 -10.93
CA LEU A 99 -18.61 3.04 -10.37
C LEU A 99 -20.10 2.81 -10.20
N GLU A 100 -20.58 1.62 -10.54
CA GLU A 100 -21.94 1.18 -10.20
C GLU A 100 -22.00 0.66 -8.75
N PRO A 101 -23.20 0.60 -8.13
CA PRO A 101 -23.34 0.17 -6.74
C PRO A 101 -22.74 -1.20 -6.42
N ALA A 102 -22.75 -2.14 -7.37
CA ALA A 102 -22.20 -3.49 -7.18
C ALA A 102 -20.67 -3.50 -6.90
N GLY A 103 -19.95 -2.47 -7.35
CA GLY A 103 -18.50 -2.32 -7.11
C GLY A 103 -18.14 -1.57 -5.83
N GLU A 104 -19.13 -1.00 -5.12
CA GLU A 104 -18.87 -0.13 -3.98
C GLU A 104 -18.35 -0.85 -2.74
N GLY A 105 -17.74 -0.10 -1.82
CA GLY A 105 -17.24 -0.63 -0.54
C GLY A 105 -15.97 -1.48 -0.61
N GLN A 106 -15.48 -1.82 -1.79
CA GLN A 106 -14.34 -2.71 -2.01
C GLN A 106 -13.01 -1.98 -2.29
N GLY A 107 -13.00 -0.64 -2.25
CA GLY A 107 -11.80 0.17 -2.53
C GLY A 107 -11.30 0.16 -3.98
N LEU A 108 -12.07 -0.39 -4.93
CA LEU A 108 -11.67 -0.59 -6.32
C LEU A 108 -11.23 0.71 -7.00
N VAL A 109 -12.06 1.77 -6.90
CA VAL A 109 -11.76 3.09 -7.48
C VAL A 109 -10.47 3.66 -6.92
N THR A 110 -10.27 3.59 -5.61
CA THR A 110 -9.05 4.15 -4.99
C THR A 110 -7.79 3.43 -5.48
N ARG A 111 -7.82 2.09 -5.58
CA ARG A 111 -6.69 1.32 -6.13
C ARG A 111 -6.46 1.60 -7.61
N ALA A 112 -7.52 1.68 -8.40
CA ALA A 112 -7.42 1.97 -9.82
C ALA A 112 -6.87 3.38 -10.07
N CYS A 113 -7.36 4.40 -9.35
CA CYS A 113 -6.85 5.77 -9.45
C CYS A 113 -5.38 5.86 -8.99
N ARG A 114 -4.98 5.16 -7.91
CA ARG A 114 -3.57 5.09 -7.51
C ARG A 114 -2.69 4.59 -8.64
N ALA A 115 -3.07 3.47 -9.26
CA ALA A 115 -2.32 2.89 -10.37
C ALA A 115 -2.16 3.86 -11.56
N LEU A 116 -3.18 4.67 -11.87
CA LEU A 116 -3.09 5.69 -12.90
C LEU A 116 -2.15 6.83 -12.49
N ILE A 117 -2.23 7.28 -11.25
CA ILE A 117 -1.40 8.37 -10.72
C ILE A 117 0.07 7.92 -10.62
N ASP A 118 0.32 6.70 -10.12
CA ASP A 118 1.65 6.08 -10.09
C ASP A 118 2.27 6.07 -11.50
N TRP A 119 1.51 5.58 -12.48
CA TRP A 119 1.95 5.55 -13.88
C TRP A 119 2.20 6.96 -14.45
N ALA A 120 1.33 7.93 -14.14
CA ALA A 120 1.48 9.30 -14.60
C ALA A 120 2.79 9.95 -14.09
N PHE A 121 3.11 9.76 -12.82
CA PHE A 121 4.33 10.31 -12.23
C PHE A 121 5.58 9.51 -12.62
N ALA A 122 5.57 8.20 -12.41
CA ALA A 122 6.76 7.37 -12.59
C ALA A 122 7.15 7.15 -14.05
N GLU A 123 6.16 6.88 -14.93
CA GLU A 123 6.44 6.49 -16.32
C GLU A 123 6.30 7.65 -17.30
N ARG A 124 5.44 8.64 -16.98
CA ARG A 124 5.15 9.73 -17.90
C ARG A 124 5.75 11.06 -17.47
N GLY A 125 6.40 11.12 -16.29
CA GLY A 125 7.06 12.32 -15.79
C GLY A 125 6.12 13.51 -15.60
N MET A 126 4.84 13.25 -15.32
CA MET A 126 3.90 14.34 -15.03
C MET A 126 4.32 15.02 -13.72
N SER A 127 4.12 16.32 -13.62
CA SER A 127 4.41 17.09 -12.40
C SER A 127 3.18 17.26 -11.51
N ARG A 128 1.97 17.11 -12.09
CA ARG A 128 0.71 17.39 -11.40
C ARG A 128 -0.43 16.51 -11.93
N VAL A 129 -1.19 15.92 -11.00
CA VAL A 129 -2.45 15.25 -11.30
C VAL A 129 -3.61 16.02 -10.67
N GLU A 130 -4.60 16.36 -11.49
CA GLU A 130 -5.83 17.05 -11.09
C GLU A 130 -7.00 16.09 -10.93
N TRP A 131 -7.94 16.52 -10.09
CA TRP A 131 -9.24 15.90 -9.91
C TRP A 131 -10.30 17.00 -9.83
N ARG A 132 -11.33 16.90 -10.65
CA ARG A 132 -12.41 17.88 -10.67
C ARG A 132 -13.72 17.22 -10.33
N ALA A 133 -14.45 17.78 -9.37
CA ALA A 133 -15.73 17.26 -8.92
C ALA A 133 -16.73 18.38 -8.70
N SER A 134 -18.00 18.16 -9.03
CA SER A 134 -19.06 19.05 -8.55
C SER A 134 -19.04 19.11 -7.04
N SER A 135 -19.15 20.32 -6.45
CA SER A 135 -19.16 20.51 -5.00
C SER A 135 -20.27 19.74 -4.27
N GLY A 136 -21.33 19.35 -4.99
CA GLY A 136 -22.39 18.48 -4.48
C GLY A 136 -22.05 16.98 -4.52
N ASN A 137 -20.97 16.57 -5.20
CA ASN A 137 -20.58 15.17 -5.33
C ASN A 137 -19.64 14.73 -4.19
N ALA A 138 -20.20 14.59 -2.98
CA ALA A 138 -19.45 14.22 -1.79
C ALA A 138 -18.68 12.89 -1.97
N ARG A 139 -19.18 11.96 -2.78
CA ARG A 139 -18.53 10.66 -3.03
C ARG A 139 -17.23 10.82 -3.83
N SER A 140 -17.27 11.62 -4.90
CA SER A 140 -16.09 11.95 -5.72
C SER A 140 -15.04 12.72 -4.89
N ILE A 141 -15.49 13.71 -4.11
CA ILE A 141 -14.62 14.48 -3.20
C ILE A 141 -13.95 13.56 -2.15
N ALA A 142 -14.69 12.57 -1.64
CA ALA A 142 -14.12 11.60 -0.70
C ALA A 142 -13.05 10.70 -1.35
N VAL A 143 -13.12 10.44 -2.65
CA VAL A 143 -12.04 9.74 -3.39
C VAL A 143 -10.80 10.62 -3.46
N ALA A 144 -10.91 11.88 -3.86
CA ALA A 144 -9.78 12.82 -3.90
C ALA A 144 -9.06 12.91 -2.55
N ARG A 145 -9.83 13.03 -1.45
CA ARG A 145 -9.27 13.05 -0.08
C ARG A 145 -8.52 11.75 0.28
N ARG A 146 -9.08 10.58 -0.05
CA ARG A 146 -8.41 9.28 0.19
C ARG A 146 -7.15 9.09 -0.64
N LEU A 147 -7.06 9.75 -1.79
CA LEU A 147 -5.86 9.80 -2.61
C LEU A 147 -4.81 10.80 -2.07
N GLY A 148 -5.09 11.53 -0.99
CA GLY A 148 -4.18 12.50 -0.42
C GLY A 148 -4.10 13.83 -1.18
N MET A 149 -5.07 14.10 -2.07
CA MET A 149 -5.08 15.34 -2.84
C MET A 149 -5.45 16.54 -1.98
N SER A 150 -4.81 17.67 -2.23
CA SER A 150 -5.11 18.99 -1.66
C SER A 150 -6.16 19.72 -2.50
N ARG A 151 -7.05 20.46 -1.85
CA ARG A 151 -8.03 21.28 -2.56
C ARG A 151 -7.43 22.65 -2.93
N ASP A 152 -7.26 22.90 -4.23
CA ASP A 152 -6.73 24.17 -4.73
C ASP A 152 -7.77 25.29 -4.69
N GLY A 153 -9.05 24.96 -4.94
CA GLY A 153 -10.10 25.97 -4.94
C GLY A 153 -11.46 25.50 -5.45
N VAL A 154 -12.35 26.47 -5.65
CA VAL A 154 -13.68 26.26 -6.19
C VAL A 154 -13.93 27.20 -7.37
N LEU A 155 -14.23 26.63 -8.51
CA LEU A 155 -14.67 27.37 -9.69
C LEU A 155 -16.18 27.58 -9.61
N ARG A 156 -16.60 28.77 -9.19
CA ARG A 156 -18.02 29.06 -8.96
C ARG A 156 -18.81 29.08 -10.26
N ARG A 157 -19.95 28.35 -10.31
CA ARG A 157 -20.88 28.28 -11.46
C ARG A 157 -20.19 27.90 -12.78
N HIS A 158 -19.12 27.14 -12.71
CA HIS A 158 -18.23 26.82 -13.82
C HIS A 158 -18.88 25.88 -14.83
N ALA A 159 -19.49 24.81 -14.39
CA ALA A 159 -20.09 23.81 -15.26
C ALA A 159 -21.62 23.96 -15.35
N VAL A 160 -22.18 23.46 -16.47
CA VAL A 160 -23.62 23.29 -16.64
C VAL A 160 -23.89 21.78 -16.71
N HIS A 161 -24.70 21.28 -15.80
CA HIS A 161 -25.17 19.91 -15.80
C HIS A 161 -26.69 19.89 -15.65
N ARG A 162 -27.38 19.21 -16.56
CA ARG A 162 -28.86 19.15 -16.60
C ARG A 162 -29.53 20.55 -16.54
N GLY A 163 -28.99 21.51 -17.28
CA GLY A 163 -29.49 22.87 -17.33
C GLY A 163 -29.23 23.74 -16.10
N ARG A 164 -28.57 23.20 -15.07
CA ARG A 164 -28.21 23.93 -13.84
C ARG A 164 -26.72 24.20 -13.78
N ARG A 165 -26.35 25.43 -13.38
CA ARG A 165 -24.94 25.74 -13.11
C ARG A 165 -24.53 25.19 -11.78
N CYS A 166 -23.36 24.53 -11.74
CA CYS A 166 -22.77 23.99 -10.53
C CYS A 166 -21.34 24.49 -10.33
N ASP A 167 -20.94 24.53 -9.09
CA ASP A 167 -19.57 24.81 -8.66
C ASP A 167 -18.73 23.55 -8.83
N ILE A 168 -17.49 23.72 -9.26
CA ILE A 168 -16.51 22.63 -9.40
C ILE A 168 -15.39 22.86 -8.42
N GLU A 169 -15.16 21.89 -7.55
CA GLU A 169 -13.96 21.83 -6.73
C GLU A 169 -12.81 21.30 -7.57
N VAL A 170 -11.67 21.96 -7.48
CA VAL A 170 -10.39 21.52 -8.07
C VAL A 170 -9.50 21.01 -6.96
N TRP A 171 -9.08 19.78 -7.10
CA TRP A 171 -8.16 19.09 -6.21
C TRP A 171 -6.94 18.67 -7.01
N SER A 172 -5.79 18.57 -6.36
CA SER A 172 -4.57 18.12 -7.01
C SER A 172 -3.62 17.43 -6.06
N VAL A 173 -2.66 16.72 -6.66
CA VAL A 173 -1.46 16.23 -6.00
C VAL A 173 -0.27 16.46 -6.92
N LEU A 174 0.85 16.89 -6.35
CA LEU A 174 2.12 17.11 -7.07
C LEU A 174 2.98 15.84 -7.02
N ALA A 175 3.90 15.70 -7.96
CA ALA A 175 4.77 14.53 -8.03
C ALA A 175 5.60 14.36 -6.75
N GLU A 176 6.09 15.47 -6.17
CA GLU A 176 6.86 15.46 -4.92
C GLU A 176 6.01 15.19 -3.67
N GLU A 177 4.69 15.33 -3.75
CA GLU A 177 3.75 15.02 -2.67
C GLU A 177 3.21 13.59 -2.75
N TRP A 178 3.33 12.97 -3.94
CA TRP A 178 2.80 11.63 -4.17
C TRP A 178 3.75 10.59 -3.61
N PRO A 179 3.28 9.75 -2.66
CA PRO A 179 4.10 8.64 -2.18
C PRO A 179 4.43 7.75 -3.38
N THR A 180 5.69 7.69 -3.76
CA THR A 180 6.13 6.74 -4.79
C THR A 180 5.68 5.34 -4.38
N ALA A 181 5.41 4.47 -5.34
CA ALA A 181 4.89 3.11 -5.07
C ALA A 181 5.79 2.28 -4.12
N GLY A 182 6.99 2.81 -3.81
CA GLY A 182 7.90 2.35 -2.77
C GLY A 182 7.62 2.92 -1.37
N ASP A 183 7.36 4.24 -1.22
CA ASP A 183 7.42 4.91 0.08
C ASP A 183 6.28 4.56 1.06
N GLY A 184 5.02 4.53 0.63
CA GLY A 184 3.92 4.16 1.52
C GLY A 184 3.92 2.66 1.87
N SER A 185 4.31 1.82 0.93
CA SER A 185 4.51 0.38 1.12
C SER A 185 5.78 0.13 1.94
N GLU A 186 6.83 0.89 1.71
CA GLU A 186 8.09 0.77 2.45
C GLU A 186 7.99 1.31 3.88
N ALA A 187 7.35 2.48 4.10
CA ALA A 187 7.10 3.00 5.43
C ALA A 187 6.20 2.06 6.26
N ALA A 188 5.14 1.51 5.65
CA ALA A 188 4.29 0.50 6.29
C ALA A 188 5.06 -0.80 6.56
N ALA A 189 5.93 -1.23 5.63
CA ALA A 189 6.80 -2.38 5.85
C ALA A 189 7.77 -2.12 7.00
N ARG A 190 8.47 -0.97 7.03
CA ARG A 190 9.38 -0.58 8.11
C ARG A 190 8.69 -0.59 9.46
N ALA A 191 7.51 0.02 9.58
CA ALA A 191 6.73 0.01 10.83
C ALA A 191 6.37 -1.40 11.29
N GLU A 192 6.04 -2.31 10.36
CA GLU A 192 5.80 -3.72 10.68
C GLU A 192 7.08 -4.44 11.12
N LEU A 193 8.22 -4.18 10.45
CA LEU A 193 9.52 -4.74 10.83
C LEU A 193 9.96 -4.23 12.21
N ASP A 194 9.76 -2.95 12.54
CA ASP A 194 9.99 -2.37 13.87
C ASP A 194 9.16 -3.08 14.94
N ARG A 195 7.88 -3.34 14.64
CA ARG A 195 7.01 -4.09 15.53
C ARG A 195 7.53 -5.52 15.78
N LEU A 196 7.94 -6.22 14.72
CA LEU A 196 8.47 -7.59 14.84
C LEU A 196 9.75 -7.63 15.70
N MET A 197 10.68 -6.68 15.45
CA MET A 197 11.89 -6.56 16.28
C MET A 197 11.57 -6.21 17.72
N GLY A 198 10.63 -5.30 17.96
CA GLY A 198 10.18 -4.95 19.31
C GLY A 198 9.60 -6.15 20.07
N VAL A 199 8.83 -7.02 19.39
CA VAL A 199 8.33 -8.27 19.97
C VAL A 199 9.49 -9.21 20.29
N PHE A 200 10.43 -9.39 19.35
CA PHE A 200 11.59 -10.28 19.55
C PHE A 200 12.44 -9.87 20.74
N VAL A 201 12.92 -8.61 20.81
CA VAL A 201 13.76 -8.15 21.92
C VAL A 201 12.98 -8.07 23.25
N GLY A 202 11.71 -7.70 23.19
CA GLY A 202 10.83 -7.62 24.35
C GLY A 202 10.49 -8.99 24.97
N ALA A 203 10.60 -10.08 24.19
CA ALA A 203 10.29 -11.44 24.63
C ALA A 203 11.18 -11.93 25.80
N PHE A 204 12.39 -11.39 25.92
CA PHE A 204 13.37 -11.75 26.95
C PHE A 204 13.24 -10.92 28.23
N THR A 205 12.49 -9.82 28.21
CA THR A 205 12.45 -8.87 29.32
C THR A 205 11.80 -9.48 30.57
N ASN A 206 12.53 -9.49 31.70
CA ASN A 206 12.03 -9.91 33.01
C ASN A 206 12.29 -8.87 34.10
N THR A 207 12.49 -7.60 33.74
CA THR A 207 12.65 -6.48 34.69
C THR A 207 11.38 -6.21 35.46
N GLY A 208 11.53 -5.78 36.74
CA GLY A 208 10.38 -5.39 37.57
C GLY A 208 9.38 -6.54 37.83
N GLY A 209 9.82 -7.77 37.79
CA GLY A 209 8.97 -8.94 37.98
C GLY A 209 8.10 -9.31 36.78
N ARG A 210 8.33 -8.70 35.60
CA ARG A 210 7.67 -9.07 34.33
C ARG A 210 8.01 -10.51 33.96
N ARG A 211 7.01 -11.27 33.52
CA ARG A 211 7.24 -12.61 32.95
C ARG A 211 7.71 -12.49 31.50
N PRO A 212 8.83 -13.14 31.13
CA PRO A 212 9.29 -13.19 29.74
C PRO A 212 8.30 -13.99 28.88
N ASP A 213 8.01 -13.49 27.68
CA ASP A 213 7.09 -14.13 26.71
C ASP A 213 7.88 -14.68 25.52
N LEU A 214 8.60 -15.76 25.74
CA LEU A 214 9.42 -16.37 24.69
C LEU A 214 8.62 -17.10 23.60
N ASP A 215 7.33 -17.39 23.84
CA ASP A 215 6.47 -17.98 22.82
C ASP A 215 6.14 -16.98 21.72
N ALA A 216 6.11 -15.67 22.03
CA ALA A 216 5.94 -14.60 21.06
C ALA A 216 7.03 -14.60 19.96
N ILE A 217 8.19 -15.22 20.20
CA ILE A 217 9.23 -15.40 19.16
C ILE A 217 8.71 -16.24 18.00
N ARG A 218 7.87 -17.25 18.25
CA ARG A 218 7.28 -18.10 17.21
C ARG A 218 6.32 -17.32 16.31
N ASP A 219 5.64 -16.32 16.87
CA ASP A 219 4.66 -15.51 16.14
C ASP A 219 5.34 -14.52 15.17
N VAL A 220 6.61 -14.21 15.39
CA VAL A 220 7.36 -13.26 14.56
C VAL A 220 8.30 -13.92 13.56
N PHE A 221 8.56 -15.23 13.69
CA PHE A 221 9.36 -16.00 12.74
C PHE A 221 8.50 -16.84 11.80
N VAL A 222 9.07 -17.22 10.64
CA VAL A 222 8.58 -18.37 9.88
C VAL A 222 8.89 -19.66 10.63
N PRO A 223 8.13 -20.77 10.45
CA PRO A 223 8.35 -22.02 11.21
C PRO A 223 9.78 -22.58 11.06
N GLU A 224 10.39 -22.42 9.89
CA GLU A 224 11.73 -22.88 9.55
C GLU A 224 12.82 -21.88 9.94
N GLY A 225 12.48 -20.81 10.65
CA GLY A 225 13.38 -19.72 11.04
C GLY A 225 14.64 -20.21 11.73
N ARG A 226 15.75 -19.49 11.51
CA ARG A 226 17.06 -19.80 12.11
C ARG A 226 17.57 -18.62 12.91
N ILE A 227 18.14 -18.94 14.08
CA ILE A 227 18.76 -17.97 14.97
C ILE A 227 20.20 -18.40 15.19
N ILE A 228 21.16 -17.53 14.90
CA ILE A 228 22.57 -17.84 14.83
C ILE A 228 23.33 -16.99 15.87
N ALA A 229 23.98 -17.65 16.81
CA ALA A 229 24.94 -17.03 17.72
C ALA A 229 26.32 -17.13 17.11
N ASN A 230 26.96 -16.02 16.81
CA ASN A 230 28.37 -16.00 16.39
C ASN A 230 29.27 -15.42 17.50
N VAL A 231 29.00 -15.86 18.72
CA VAL A 231 29.72 -15.43 19.92
C VAL A 231 30.67 -16.56 20.35
N GLY A 232 31.92 -16.47 20.00
CA GLY A 232 32.94 -17.49 20.27
C GLY A 232 33.62 -18.02 19.01
N ASP A 233 34.33 -19.16 19.14
CA ASP A 233 35.16 -19.70 18.08
C ASP A 233 34.38 -20.30 16.91
N GLU A 234 33.17 -20.79 17.15
CA GLU A 234 32.32 -21.39 16.14
C GLU A 234 30.85 -20.86 16.25
N PRO A 235 30.18 -20.59 15.13
CA PRO A 235 28.80 -20.18 15.15
C PRO A 235 27.85 -21.33 15.57
N VAL A 236 26.90 -21.02 16.43
CA VAL A 236 25.86 -21.96 16.86
C VAL A 236 24.55 -21.62 16.18
N ILE A 237 23.99 -22.57 15.42
CA ILE A 237 22.75 -22.40 14.67
C ILE A 237 21.61 -23.11 15.41
N TYR A 238 20.58 -22.34 15.75
CA TYR A 238 19.40 -22.84 16.44
C TYR A 238 18.18 -22.84 15.48
N ASP A 239 17.34 -23.85 15.61
CA ASP A 239 15.91 -23.70 15.31
C ASP A 239 15.22 -22.93 16.48
N LEU A 240 13.95 -22.62 16.31
CA LEU A 240 13.22 -21.82 17.31
C LEU A 240 13.12 -22.54 18.66
N ASP A 241 12.91 -23.85 18.67
CA ASP A 241 12.82 -24.65 19.91
C ASP A 241 14.12 -24.70 20.65
N GLY A 242 15.20 -25.01 19.93
CA GLY A 242 16.58 -25.06 20.48
C GLY A 242 17.03 -23.70 21.01
N PHE A 243 16.54 -22.62 20.45
CA PHE A 243 16.82 -21.26 20.94
C PHE A 243 15.99 -20.88 22.16
N ILE A 244 14.67 -21.15 22.15
CA ILE A 244 13.73 -20.73 23.20
C ILE A 244 13.92 -21.50 24.49
N ALA A 245 14.08 -22.82 24.43
CA ALA A 245 14.03 -23.67 25.62
C ALA A 245 15.13 -23.35 26.66
N PRO A 246 16.44 -23.21 26.30
CA PRO A 246 17.49 -22.85 27.26
C PRO A 246 17.27 -21.44 27.86
N ARG A 247 16.81 -20.47 27.03
CA ARG A 247 16.60 -19.10 27.49
C ARG A 247 15.42 -18.98 28.42
N ARG A 248 14.35 -19.72 28.17
CA ARG A 248 13.21 -19.83 29.07
C ARG A 248 13.67 -20.30 30.46
N LYS A 249 14.48 -21.32 30.50
CA LYS A 249 15.01 -21.83 31.76
C LYS A 249 15.78 -20.74 32.51
N MET A 250 16.77 -20.12 31.88
CA MET A 250 17.61 -19.10 32.53
C MET A 250 16.82 -17.88 33.05
N LEU A 251 15.81 -17.46 32.30
CA LEU A 251 14.98 -16.30 32.65
C LEU A 251 13.90 -16.60 33.71
N THR A 252 13.67 -17.90 34.05
CA THR A 252 12.64 -18.30 35.02
C THR A 252 13.16 -19.01 36.24
N ASP A 253 14.42 -19.52 36.24
CA ASP A 253 15.01 -20.24 37.36
C ASP A 253 15.93 -19.35 38.25
N GLY A 254 15.95 -18.04 37.99
CA GLY A 254 16.76 -17.08 38.73
C GLY A 254 18.22 -16.94 38.25
N THR A 255 18.61 -17.67 37.21
CA THR A 255 19.96 -17.56 36.61
C THR A 255 20.17 -16.21 35.97
N LEU A 256 19.13 -15.69 35.27
CA LEU A 256 19.14 -14.38 34.60
C LEU A 256 17.93 -13.55 35.04
N THR A 257 18.19 -12.47 35.79
CA THR A 257 17.15 -11.61 36.37
C THR A 257 17.35 -10.16 36.00
N GLU A 258 16.25 -9.36 36.04
CA GLU A 258 16.25 -7.96 35.65
C GLU A 258 16.85 -7.75 34.25
N PHE A 259 16.65 -8.72 33.37
CA PHE A 259 17.21 -8.71 32.02
C PHE A 259 16.36 -7.86 31.10
N SER A 260 17.03 -7.02 30.31
CA SER A 260 16.46 -6.23 29.23
C SER A 260 17.42 -6.16 28.07
N GLU A 261 16.88 -6.17 26.86
CA GLU A 261 17.61 -5.99 25.61
C GLU A 261 16.85 -4.96 24.75
N TRP A 262 17.58 -4.08 24.06
CA TRP A 262 16.98 -3.08 23.17
C TRP A 262 17.91 -2.70 22.02
N GLU A 263 17.32 -2.28 20.90
CA GLU A 263 18.07 -1.69 19.79
C GLU A 263 18.40 -0.23 20.10
N VAL A 264 19.62 0.21 19.76
CA VAL A 264 20.08 1.61 19.91
C VAL A 264 20.26 2.30 18.56
N ALA A 265 20.52 1.53 17.50
CA ALA A 265 20.60 2.02 16.13
C ALA A 265 20.18 0.91 15.17
N GLU A 266 19.60 1.29 14.02
CA GLU A 266 19.24 0.33 12.97
C GLU A 266 19.39 0.93 11.57
N ARG A 267 19.60 0.05 10.62
CA ARG A 267 19.49 0.33 9.18
C ARG A 267 18.69 -0.79 8.53
N THR A 268 17.51 -0.44 8.03
CA THR A 268 16.61 -1.37 7.37
C THR A 268 16.50 -1.06 5.88
N GLU A 269 16.62 -2.08 5.05
CA GLU A 269 16.43 -2.01 3.61
C GLU A 269 15.30 -2.96 3.21
N VAL A 270 14.36 -2.46 2.40
CA VAL A 270 13.19 -3.22 1.93
C VAL A 270 13.25 -3.33 0.42
N PHE A 271 13.13 -4.54 -0.11
CA PHE A 271 13.05 -4.77 -1.54
C PHE A 271 11.91 -5.75 -1.85
N GLY A 272 10.78 -5.21 -2.27
CA GLY A 272 9.59 -5.99 -2.60
C GLY A 272 9.06 -6.80 -1.42
N SER A 273 9.23 -8.13 -1.47
CA SER A 273 8.79 -9.07 -0.43
C SER A 273 9.91 -9.58 0.47
N VAL A 274 11.10 -8.99 0.40
CA VAL A 274 12.24 -9.30 1.28
C VAL A 274 12.75 -8.03 1.94
N ALA A 275 13.25 -8.14 3.17
CA ALA A 275 13.91 -7.04 3.85
C ALA A 275 15.09 -7.53 4.69
N HIS A 276 16.03 -6.63 4.91
CA HIS A 276 17.21 -6.84 5.72
C HIS A 276 17.33 -5.70 6.74
N ARG A 277 17.68 -6.05 7.99
CA ARG A 277 17.96 -5.09 9.05
C ARG A 277 19.31 -5.40 9.68
N PHE A 278 20.16 -4.40 9.74
CA PHE A 278 21.36 -4.38 10.55
C PHE A 278 21.11 -3.48 11.75
N SER A 279 21.32 -3.99 12.97
CA SER A 279 21.07 -3.22 14.19
C SER A 279 22.20 -3.36 15.21
N GLU A 280 22.46 -2.26 15.92
CA GLU A 280 23.22 -2.25 17.15
C GLU A 280 22.26 -2.46 18.31
N TYR A 281 22.61 -3.31 19.25
CA TYR A 281 21.81 -3.57 20.45
C TYR A 281 22.62 -3.45 21.73
N ARG A 282 21.90 -3.21 22.82
CA ARG A 282 22.41 -3.25 24.19
C ARG A 282 21.59 -4.23 25.01
N LYS A 283 22.22 -4.83 26.02
CA LYS A 283 21.58 -5.70 26.97
C LYS A 283 22.14 -5.45 28.38
N SER A 284 21.31 -5.64 29.39
CA SER A 284 21.76 -5.57 30.81
C SER A 284 20.92 -6.50 31.67
N GLY A 285 21.45 -6.86 32.84
CA GLY A 285 20.76 -7.71 33.81
C GLY A 285 21.71 -8.26 34.86
N TYR A 286 21.21 -9.20 35.70
CA TYR A 286 22.02 -9.96 36.64
C TYR A 286 22.11 -11.40 36.17
N HIS A 287 23.32 -11.87 35.92
CA HIS A 287 23.63 -13.28 35.67
C HIS A 287 24.20 -13.93 36.95
N ARG A 288 23.46 -14.85 37.53
CA ARG A 288 23.81 -15.50 38.80
C ARG A 288 24.11 -14.52 39.95
N GLY A 289 23.37 -13.39 39.94
CA GLY A 289 23.51 -12.35 40.97
C GLY A 289 24.57 -11.28 40.67
N GLU A 290 25.36 -11.42 39.60
CA GLU A 290 26.34 -10.43 39.17
C GLU A 290 25.74 -9.55 38.06
N TRP A 291 25.87 -8.23 38.22
CA TRP A 291 25.40 -7.27 37.19
C TRP A 291 26.30 -7.32 35.95
N PHE A 292 25.70 -7.31 34.80
CA PHE A 292 26.42 -7.15 33.54
C PHE A 292 25.70 -6.19 32.61
N GLU A 293 26.49 -5.56 31.77
CA GLU A 293 26.04 -4.81 30.59
C GLU A 293 26.85 -5.33 29.41
N GLY A 294 26.22 -5.32 28.25
CA GLY A 294 26.85 -5.74 27.01
C GLY A 294 26.04 -5.25 25.79
N GLY A 295 26.54 -5.60 24.64
CA GLY A 295 25.88 -5.25 23.39
C GLY A 295 26.62 -5.90 22.23
N GLY A 296 26.20 -5.55 21.04
CA GLY A 296 26.76 -6.06 19.80
C GLY A 296 25.93 -5.67 18.59
N HIS A 297 26.05 -6.47 17.56
CA HIS A 297 25.33 -6.22 16.31
C HIS A 297 24.48 -7.44 15.93
N LYS A 298 23.34 -7.17 15.29
CA LYS A 298 22.45 -8.18 14.73
C LYS A 298 22.23 -7.92 13.24
N THR A 299 22.10 -8.99 12.48
CA THR A 299 21.53 -8.97 11.15
C THR A 299 20.25 -9.79 11.14
N THR A 300 19.17 -9.25 10.61
CA THR A 300 17.87 -9.91 10.55
C THR A 300 17.35 -9.90 9.13
N GLN A 301 16.91 -11.05 8.65
CA GLN A 301 16.26 -11.21 7.35
C GLN A 301 14.76 -11.40 7.53
N PHE A 302 13.96 -10.72 6.69
CA PHE A 302 12.51 -10.79 6.73
C PHE A 302 11.95 -11.20 5.38
N LEU A 303 10.84 -11.90 5.41
CA LEU A 303 10.05 -12.31 4.25
C LEU A 303 8.61 -11.86 4.43
N ARG A 304 8.00 -11.37 3.35
CA ARG A 304 6.58 -11.06 3.31
C ARG A 304 5.81 -12.32 2.94
N THR A 305 5.06 -12.86 3.90
CA THR A 305 4.19 -14.03 3.73
C THR A 305 2.74 -13.59 3.50
N PRO A 306 1.81 -14.48 3.14
CA PRO A 306 0.38 -14.17 3.12
C PRO A 306 -0.18 -13.66 4.45
N ALA A 307 0.47 -14.03 5.58
CA ALA A 307 0.10 -13.60 6.92
C ALA A 307 0.84 -12.33 7.40
N GLY A 308 1.51 -11.59 6.50
CA GLY A 308 2.32 -10.42 6.81
C GLY A 308 3.82 -10.72 6.87
N TRP A 309 4.61 -9.74 7.31
CA TRP A 309 6.05 -9.90 7.45
C TRP A 309 6.42 -10.88 8.56
N ARG A 310 7.48 -11.66 8.36
CA ARG A 310 8.04 -12.61 9.32
C ARG A 310 9.56 -12.62 9.20
N MET A 311 10.25 -12.88 10.32
CA MET A 311 11.68 -13.14 10.33
C MET A 311 11.97 -14.52 9.76
N SER A 312 12.94 -14.64 8.86
CA SER A 312 13.45 -15.93 8.36
C SER A 312 14.74 -16.33 9.02
N SER A 313 15.59 -15.35 9.36
CA SER A 313 16.81 -15.60 10.12
C SER A 313 17.25 -14.36 10.89
N LEU A 314 17.97 -14.60 11.98
CA LEU A 314 18.65 -13.58 12.76
C LEU A 314 20.02 -14.12 13.16
N ALA A 315 21.06 -13.33 12.95
CA ALA A 315 22.39 -13.62 13.45
C ALA A 315 22.89 -12.46 14.30
N TRP A 316 23.64 -12.76 15.36
CA TRP A 316 24.27 -11.73 16.18
C TRP A 316 25.71 -12.10 16.57
N ASP A 317 26.46 -11.05 16.84
CA ASP A 317 27.78 -11.11 17.46
C ASP A 317 27.85 -10.09 18.60
N ASP A 318 28.40 -10.49 19.73
CA ASP A 318 28.60 -9.60 20.88
C ASP A 318 29.88 -8.78 20.66
N THR A 319 29.83 -7.51 21.04
CA THR A 319 31.07 -6.71 21.09
C THR A 319 31.95 -7.18 22.24
N PRO A 320 33.27 -7.39 22.02
CA PRO A 320 34.19 -7.80 23.05
C PRO A 320 34.23 -6.88 24.26
#